data_9e2634a4b64358c332b88e18e1bf75af
#
_entry.id   9e2634a4b64358c332b88e18e1bf75af
#
_cell.length_a   1.000
_cell.length_b   1.000
_cell.length_c   1.000
_cell.angle_alpha   90.00
_cell.angle_beta   90.00
_cell.angle_gamma   90.00
#
_symmetry.space_group_name_H-M   'P 1'
#
loop_
_entity.id
_entity.type
_entity.pdbx_description
1 polymer ?
#
loop_
_entity_poly.entity_id
_entity_poly.type
_entity_poly.pdbx_seq_one_letter_code
_entity_poly.pdbx_strand_id
1 'polypeptide(L)'
;MKQVGRITAEAREDILVQALLTCPNLTEVSKKTKIPRPTIYTVINTDSFRKKYTEARDKAVTTAIAYLQGKLGECAAVLVDIATDPEVQPQIRVNAANAALSQCFQWTKNVDALERLEDMEKLMRDIEDEQKKTRGRK
;
A
#
# COMPACT_ATOMS: atom_id res chain seq x y z
N MET A 1 -17.17 28.37 -31.11
CA MET A 1 -16.17 27.31 -30.94
C MET A 1 -15.42 27.57 -29.63
N LYS A 2 -15.66 26.79 -28.57
CA LYS A 2 -14.95 26.92 -27.30
C LYS A 2 -13.52 26.38 -27.51
N GLN A 3 -12.51 27.22 -27.37
CA GLN A 3 -11.11 26.80 -27.30
C GLN A 3 -10.95 25.86 -26.11
N VAL A 4 -10.71 24.58 -26.38
CA VAL A 4 -10.26 23.62 -25.37
C VAL A 4 -8.84 24.06 -24.99
N GLY A 5 -8.70 24.69 -23.83
CA GLY A 5 -7.43 25.14 -23.32
C GLY A 5 -6.40 23.98 -23.37
N ARG A 6 -5.24 24.29 -23.89
CA ARG A 6 -4.11 23.33 -24.03
C ARG A 6 -3.75 22.84 -22.61
N ILE A 7 -4.11 21.60 -22.29
CA ILE A 7 -3.78 20.97 -20.99
C ILE A 7 -2.26 21.09 -20.80
N THR A 8 -1.84 21.65 -19.67
CA THR A 8 -0.42 21.77 -19.32
C THR A 8 0.23 20.38 -19.23
N ALA A 9 1.55 20.30 -19.38
CA ALA A 9 2.27 19.03 -19.28
C ALA A 9 2.03 18.39 -17.89
N GLU A 10 2.05 19.18 -16.84
CA GLU A 10 1.81 18.75 -15.46
C GLU A 10 0.41 18.22 -15.25
N ALA A 11 -0.63 18.96 -15.69
CA ALA A 11 -2.01 18.49 -15.60
C ALA A 11 -2.26 17.20 -16.40
N ARG A 12 -1.52 16.99 -17.49
CA ARG A 12 -1.57 15.76 -18.27
C ARG A 12 -0.95 14.59 -17.52
N GLU A 13 0.17 14.79 -16.83
CA GLU A 13 0.77 13.79 -15.95
C GLU A 13 -0.20 13.36 -14.85
N ASP A 14 -0.83 14.32 -14.17
CA ASP A 14 -1.76 14.04 -13.08
C ASP A 14 -3.00 13.25 -13.54
N ILE A 15 -3.57 13.62 -14.70
CA ILE A 15 -4.66 12.86 -15.32
C ILE A 15 -4.23 11.42 -15.65
N LEU A 16 -3.02 11.23 -16.19
CA LEU A 16 -2.50 9.91 -16.53
C LEU A 16 -2.20 9.07 -15.29
N VAL A 17 -1.66 9.66 -14.23
CA VAL A 17 -1.44 8.97 -12.95
C VAL A 17 -2.76 8.40 -12.42
N GLN A 18 -3.81 9.22 -12.32
CA GLN A 18 -5.11 8.78 -11.85
C GLN A 18 -5.74 7.70 -12.75
N ALA A 19 -5.61 7.87 -14.07
CA ALA A 19 -6.15 6.89 -15.00
C ALA A 19 -5.42 5.54 -14.93
N LEU A 20 -4.08 5.53 -14.79
CA LEU A 20 -3.29 4.30 -14.69
C LEU A 20 -3.50 3.55 -13.37
N LEU A 21 -3.85 4.24 -12.29
CA LEU A 21 -4.21 3.59 -11.02
C LEU A 21 -5.59 2.93 -11.06
N THR A 22 -6.46 3.33 -11.98
CA THR A 22 -7.87 2.88 -12.03
C THR A 22 -8.23 2.03 -13.23
N CYS A 23 -7.44 2.05 -14.31
CA CYS A 23 -7.72 1.33 -15.54
C CYS A 23 -6.81 0.10 -15.69
N PRO A 24 -7.32 -1.03 -16.18
CA PRO A 24 -6.57 -2.29 -16.27
C PRO A 24 -5.51 -2.28 -17.37
N ASN A 25 -5.63 -1.41 -18.38
CA ASN A 25 -4.71 -1.36 -19.52
C ASN A 25 -4.66 0.01 -20.18
N LEU A 26 -3.60 0.25 -21.00
CA LEU A 26 -3.38 1.52 -21.69
C LEU A 26 -4.45 1.88 -22.72
N THR A 27 -5.18 0.90 -23.24
CA THR A 27 -6.29 1.16 -24.17
C THR A 27 -7.43 1.86 -23.45
N GLU A 28 -7.79 1.39 -22.25
CA GLU A 28 -8.80 2.01 -21.41
C GLU A 28 -8.34 3.39 -20.89
N VAL A 29 -7.06 3.53 -20.53
CA VAL A 29 -6.48 4.83 -20.18
C VAL A 29 -6.65 5.82 -21.32
N SER A 30 -6.31 5.44 -22.56
CA SER A 30 -6.44 6.30 -23.74
C SER A 30 -7.90 6.69 -24.00
N LYS A 31 -8.83 5.76 -23.89
CA LYS A 31 -10.28 6.02 -24.05
C LYS A 31 -10.79 6.99 -22.97
N LYS A 32 -10.42 6.75 -21.70
CA LYS A 32 -10.89 7.55 -20.56
C LYS A 32 -10.32 8.96 -20.56
N THR A 33 -9.03 9.11 -20.85
CA THR A 33 -8.33 10.40 -20.83
C THR A 33 -8.41 11.17 -22.14
N LYS A 34 -8.80 10.51 -23.24
CA LYS A 34 -8.75 11.01 -24.63
C LYS A 34 -7.33 11.41 -25.09
N ILE A 35 -6.30 10.88 -24.41
CA ILE A 35 -4.89 11.08 -24.77
C ILE A 35 -4.47 9.92 -25.68
N PRO A 36 -3.87 10.22 -26.88
CA PRO A 36 -3.40 9.19 -27.80
C PRO A 36 -2.34 8.30 -27.16
N ARG A 37 -2.38 6.98 -27.43
CA ARG A 37 -1.42 6.01 -26.90
C ARG A 37 0.06 6.40 -27.12
N PRO A 38 0.50 6.91 -28.29
CA PRO A 38 1.88 7.35 -28.45
C PRO A 38 2.27 8.45 -27.44
N THR A 39 1.37 9.39 -27.18
CA THR A 39 1.59 10.46 -26.19
C THR A 39 1.67 9.88 -24.78
N ILE A 40 0.83 8.89 -24.44
CA ILE A 40 0.90 8.20 -23.14
C ILE A 40 2.28 7.57 -22.98
N TYR A 41 2.76 6.80 -23.97
CA TYR A 41 4.09 6.18 -23.92
C TYR A 41 5.21 7.19 -23.72
N THR A 42 5.14 8.35 -24.38
CA THR A 42 6.13 9.41 -24.19
C THR A 42 6.13 9.94 -22.75
N VAL A 43 4.94 10.18 -22.17
CA VAL A 43 4.82 10.74 -20.82
C VAL A 43 5.24 9.74 -19.74
N ILE A 44 4.79 8.48 -19.81
CA ILE A 44 5.09 7.46 -18.78
C ILE A 44 6.58 7.11 -18.70
N ASN A 45 7.35 7.41 -19.74
CA ASN A 45 8.80 7.20 -19.78
C ASN A 45 9.61 8.36 -19.21
N THR A 46 8.98 9.47 -18.81
CA THR A 46 9.67 10.57 -18.13
C THR A 46 9.92 10.25 -16.66
N ASP A 47 11.05 10.72 -16.12
CA ASP A 47 11.39 10.52 -14.69
C ASP A 47 10.40 11.26 -13.78
N SER A 48 9.93 12.44 -14.19
CA SER A 48 8.91 13.20 -13.48
C SER A 48 7.64 12.38 -13.29
N PHE A 49 7.13 11.78 -14.38
CA PHE A 49 5.94 10.93 -14.32
C PHE A 49 6.14 9.69 -13.46
N ARG A 50 7.27 9.00 -13.61
CA ARG A 50 7.58 7.79 -12.83
C ARG A 50 7.58 8.07 -11.33
N LYS A 51 8.17 9.19 -10.92
CA LYS A 51 8.18 9.62 -9.50
C LYS A 51 6.76 9.86 -9.00
N LYS A 52 5.97 10.69 -9.69
CA LYS A 52 4.58 10.99 -9.35
C LYS A 52 3.71 9.72 -9.29
N TYR A 53 3.87 8.82 -10.26
CA TYR A 53 3.11 7.58 -10.30
C TYR A 53 3.45 6.66 -9.12
N THR A 54 4.74 6.52 -8.80
CA THR A 54 5.18 5.72 -7.64
C THR A 54 4.63 6.28 -6.35
N GLU A 55 4.74 7.59 -6.11
CA GLU A 55 4.20 8.26 -4.94
C GLU A 55 2.67 8.07 -4.80
N ALA A 56 1.94 8.24 -5.90
CA ALA A 56 0.49 8.09 -5.92
C ALA A 56 0.06 6.62 -5.68
N ARG A 57 0.78 5.66 -6.28
CA ARG A 57 0.55 4.23 -6.06
C ARG A 57 0.81 3.84 -4.60
N ASP A 58 1.92 4.27 -4.04
CA ASP A 58 2.32 3.95 -2.68
C ASP A 58 1.33 4.55 -1.67
N LYS A 59 0.87 5.78 -1.94
CA LYS A 59 -0.21 6.41 -1.16
C LYS A 59 -1.51 5.63 -1.24
N ALA A 60 -1.91 5.17 -2.43
CA ALA A 60 -3.12 4.38 -2.61
C ALA A 60 -3.04 3.05 -1.84
N VAL A 61 -1.90 2.35 -1.93
CA VAL A 61 -1.65 1.10 -1.20
C VAL A 61 -1.68 1.35 0.31
N THR A 62 -0.98 2.36 0.81
CA THR A 62 -0.96 2.72 2.24
C THR A 62 -2.37 3.03 2.75
N THR A 63 -3.16 3.78 1.98
CA THR A 63 -4.55 4.10 2.34
C THR A 63 -5.42 2.84 2.39
N ALA A 64 -5.27 1.93 1.43
CA ALA A 64 -6.00 0.67 1.42
C ALA A 64 -5.62 -0.23 2.61
N ILE A 65 -4.32 -0.30 2.94
CA ILE A 65 -3.83 -1.03 4.12
C ILE A 65 -4.41 -0.43 5.39
N ALA A 66 -4.36 0.89 5.57
CA ALA A 66 -4.91 1.56 6.75
C ALA A 66 -6.42 1.32 6.90
N TYR A 67 -7.17 1.33 5.79
CA TYR A 67 -8.59 0.98 5.79
C TYR A 67 -8.82 -0.47 6.27
N LEU A 68 -8.06 -1.44 5.73
CA LEU A 68 -8.16 -2.84 6.13
C LEU A 68 -7.77 -3.04 7.59
N GLN A 69 -6.70 -2.36 8.05
CA GLN A 69 -6.30 -2.38 9.46
C GLN A 69 -7.42 -1.88 10.38
N GLY A 70 -8.12 -0.82 9.99
CA GLY A 70 -9.29 -0.33 10.74
C GLY A 70 -10.47 -1.32 10.78
N LYS A 71 -10.52 -2.32 9.86
CA LYS A 71 -11.55 -3.34 9.78
C LYS A 71 -11.16 -4.69 10.39
N LEU A 72 -9.94 -4.83 10.89
CA LEU A 72 -9.44 -6.09 11.44
C LEU A 72 -10.33 -6.65 12.56
N GLY A 73 -10.78 -5.79 13.47
CA GLY A 73 -11.66 -6.19 14.56
C GLY A 73 -13.00 -6.76 14.09
N GLU A 74 -13.61 -6.12 13.09
CA GLU A 74 -14.87 -6.57 12.48
C GLU A 74 -14.67 -7.92 11.76
N CYS A 75 -13.58 -8.08 11.01
CA CYS A 75 -13.25 -9.34 10.34
C CYS A 75 -12.99 -10.48 11.35
N ALA A 76 -12.28 -10.18 12.44
CA ALA A 76 -12.05 -11.15 13.51
C ALA A 76 -13.35 -11.58 14.19
N ALA A 77 -14.26 -10.63 14.47
CA ALA A 77 -15.57 -10.93 15.03
C ALA A 77 -16.38 -11.90 14.15
N VAL A 78 -16.44 -11.65 12.82
CA VAL A 78 -17.11 -12.56 11.87
C VAL A 78 -16.55 -13.98 11.93
N LEU A 79 -15.22 -14.13 12.01
CA LEU A 79 -14.61 -15.47 12.12
C LEU A 79 -14.97 -16.17 13.43
N VAL A 80 -15.00 -15.42 14.54
CA VAL A 80 -15.41 -15.96 15.86
C VAL A 80 -16.89 -16.32 15.85
N ASP A 81 -17.75 -15.47 15.32
CA ASP A 81 -19.19 -15.72 15.25
C ASP A 81 -19.47 -17.01 14.45
N ILE A 82 -18.87 -17.17 13.28
CA ILE A 82 -19.00 -18.40 12.46
C ILE A 82 -18.48 -19.62 13.20
N ALA A 83 -17.34 -19.51 13.91
CA ALA A 83 -16.74 -20.63 14.62
C ALA A 83 -17.59 -21.10 15.81
N THR A 84 -18.33 -20.19 16.44
CA THR A 84 -19.10 -20.46 17.66
C THR A 84 -20.58 -20.72 17.42
N ASP A 85 -21.12 -20.38 16.25
CA ASP A 85 -22.52 -20.56 15.89
C ASP A 85 -22.87 -22.05 15.71
N PRO A 86 -23.70 -22.67 16.55
CA PRO A 86 -24.08 -24.09 16.46
C PRO A 86 -24.90 -24.42 15.21
N GLU A 87 -25.57 -23.45 14.59
CA GLU A 87 -26.35 -23.63 13.37
C GLU A 87 -25.49 -23.73 12.12
N VAL A 88 -24.22 -23.32 12.18
CA VAL A 88 -23.26 -23.44 11.08
C VAL A 88 -22.69 -24.86 11.02
N GLN A 89 -22.55 -25.41 9.82
CA GLN A 89 -21.99 -26.74 9.60
C GLN A 89 -20.64 -26.91 10.33
N PRO A 90 -20.38 -28.06 10.98
CA PRO A 90 -19.18 -28.29 11.77
C PRO A 90 -17.88 -28.04 11.02
N GLN A 91 -17.80 -28.41 9.75
CA GLN A 91 -16.62 -28.21 8.92
C GLN A 91 -16.33 -26.72 8.69
N ILE A 92 -17.36 -25.90 8.47
CA ILE A 92 -17.21 -24.45 8.30
C ILE A 92 -16.75 -23.81 9.59
N ARG A 93 -17.28 -24.22 10.72
CA ARG A 93 -16.86 -23.77 12.06
C ARG A 93 -15.38 -24.06 12.33
N VAL A 94 -14.94 -25.28 12.03
CA VAL A 94 -13.53 -25.66 12.16
C VAL A 94 -12.63 -24.81 11.25
N ASN A 95 -13.05 -24.57 10.01
CA ASN A 95 -12.31 -23.73 9.08
C ASN A 95 -12.20 -22.28 9.58
N ALA A 96 -13.28 -21.70 10.09
CA ALA A 96 -13.30 -20.36 10.65
C ALA A 96 -12.39 -20.23 11.89
N ALA A 97 -12.46 -21.20 12.80
CA ALA A 97 -11.58 -21.26 13.96
C ALA A 97 -10.09 -21.36 13.58
N ASN A 98 -9.77 -22.24 12.63
CA ASN A 98 -8.40 -22.37 12.12
C ASN A 98 -7.92 -21.10 11.44
N ALA A 99 -8.77 -20.42 10.65
CA ALA A 99 -8.44 -19.15 10.01
C ALA A 99 -8.14 -18.07 11.08
N ALA A 100 -8.98 -17.94 12.09
CA ALA A 100 -8.78 -16.96 13.16
C ALA A 100 -7.47 -17.21 13.94
N LEU A 101 -7.20 -18.46 14.34
CA LEU A 101 -5.98 -18.84 15.04
C LEU A 101 -4.73 -18.62 14.17
N SER A 102 -4.78 -19.00 12.91
CA SER A 102 -3.66 -18.82 11.98
C SER A 102 -3.33 -17.35 11.77
N GLN A 103 -4.33 -16.49 11.60
CA GLN A 103 -4.12 -15.05 11.45
C GLN A 103 -3.57 -14.43 12.75
N CYS A 104 -4.11 -14.79 13.90
CA CYS A 104 -3.59 -14.34 15.19
C CYS A 104 -2.10 -14.68 15.34
N PHE A 105 -1.71 -15.90 15.03
CA PHE A 105 -0.32 -16.35 15.10
C PHE A 105 0.61 -15.60 14.14
N GLN A 106 0.16 -15.35 12.90
CA GLN A 106 0.93 -14.56 11.94
C GLN A 106 1.13 -13.11 12.40
N TRP A 107 0.07 -12.49 12.95
CA TRP A 107 0.18 -11.12 13.45
C TRP A 107 1.11 -11.01 14.65
N THR A 108 1.03 -11.94 15.60
CA THR A 108 1.95 -11.99 16.76
C THR A 108 3.40 -12.06 16.28
N LYS A 109 3.72 -12.95 15.32
CA LYS A 109 5.07 -13.04 14.76
C LYS A 109 5.53 -11.74 14.09
N ASN A 110 4.63 -11.05 13.38
CA ASN A 110 4.96 -9.81 12.72
C ASN A 110 5.22 -8.68 13.72
N VAL A 111 4.43 -8.60 14.80
CA VAL A 111 4.63 -7.62 15.88
C VAL A 111 5.98 -7.88 16.56
N ASP A 112 6.27 -9.13 16.96
CA ASP A 112 7.55 -9.50 17.56
C ASP A 112 8.75 -9.17 16.66
N ALA A 113 8.60 -9.35 15.33
CA ALA A 113 9.65 -9.02 14.38
C ALA A 113 9.87 -7.51 14.26
N LEU A 114 8.80 -6.71 14.27
CA LEU A 114 8.90 -5.25 14.24
C LEU A 114 9.56 -4.70 15.51
N GLU A 115 9.17 -5.19 16.70
CA GLU A 115 9.79 -4.80 17.97
C GLU A 115 11.30 -5.08 17.97
N ARG A 116 11.71 -6.26 17.47
CA ARG A 116 13.15 -6.59 17.35
C ARG A 116 13.88 -5.68 16.37
N LEU A 117 13.26 -5.29 15.27
CA LEU A 117 13.86 -4.34 14.32
C LEU A 117 14.04 -2.96 14.95
N GLU A 118 13.05 -2.45 15.68
CA GLU A 118 13.13 -1.18 16.40
C GLU A 118 14.25 -1.20 17.46
N ASP A 119 14.38 -2.29 18.20
CA ASP A 119 15.47 -2.46 19.18
C ASP A 119 16.84 -2.48 18.51
N MET A 120 16.97 -3.17 17.36
CA MET A 120 18.21 -3.18 16.59
C MET A 120 18.57 -1.80 16.04
N GLU A 121 17.61 -1.06 15.49
CA GLU A 121 17.82 0.30 15.00
C GLU A 121 18.24 1.26 16.12
N LYS A 122 17.69 1.10 17.32
CA LYS A 122 18.08 1.86 18.50
C LYS A 122 19.52 1.57 18.89
N LEU A 123 19.88 0.29 18.96
CA LEU A 123 21.25 -0.14 19.29
C LEU A 123 22.26 0.37 18.26
N MET A 124 21.94 0.35 16.98
CA MET A 124 22.81 0.89 15.92
C MET A 124 23.02 2.40 16.08
N ARG A 125 21.98 3.17 16.40
CA ARG A 125 22.09 4.60 16.67
C ARG A 125 23.02 4.87 17.87
N ASP A 126 22.85 4.12 18.94
CA ASP A 126 23.68 4.26 20.16
C ASP A 126 25.17 3.99 19.85
N ILE A 127 25.47 2.95 19.05
CA ILE A 127 26.85 2.62 18.62
C ILE A 127 27.44 3.74 17.73
N GLU A 128 26.66 4.27 16.79
CA GLU A 128 27.12 5.37 15.93
C GLU A 128 27.45 6.64 16.75
N ASP A 129 26.64 6.95 17.74
CA ASP A 129 26.84 8.12 18.60
C ASP A 129 28.06 7.94 19.51
N GLU A 130 28.32 6.76 20.02
CA GLU A 130 29.54 6.44 20.76
C GLU A 130 30.79 6.56 19.87
N GLN A 131 30.72 6.06 18.64
CA GLN A 131 31.84 6.19 17.68
C GLN A 131 32.12 7.65 17.32
N LYS A 132 31.12 8.50 17.16
CA LYS A 132 31.29 9.94 16.92
C LYS A 132 31.94 10.62 18.10
N LYS A 133 31.52 10.30 19.33
CA LYS A 133 32.15 10.85 20.57
C LYS A 133 33.60 10.47 20.71
N THR A 134 33.97 9.24 20.31
CA THR A 134 35.37 8.75 20.40
C THR A 134 36.27 9.40 19.34
N ARG A 135 35.73 9.67 18.14
CA ARG A 135 36.46 10.38 17.06
C ARG A 135 36.65 11.87 17.31
N GLY A 136 35.75 12.52 18.03
CA GLY A 136 35.82 13.93 18.36
C GLY A 136 36.75 14.27 19.54
N ARG A 137 37.35 13.26 20.20
CA ARG A 137 38.29 13.42 21.32
C ARG A 137 39.76 13.29 20.93
N LYS A 138 40.06 13.12 19.65
CA LYS A 138 41.40 13.16 19.07
C LYS A 138 41.61 14.46 18.29
#